data_f053e8a39bd44dbe120efe3e5c1be96f
#
_entry.id   f053e8a39bd44dbe120efe3e5c1be96f
#
_cell.length_a   1.000
_cell.length_b   1.000
_cell.length_c   1.000
_cell.angle_alpha   90.00
_cell.angle_beta   90.00
_cell.angle_gamma   90.00
#
_symmetry.space_group_name_H-M   'P 1'
#
loop_
_entity.id
_entity.type
_entity.pdbx_description
1 polymer ?
#
loop_
_entity_poly.entity_id
_entity_poly.type
_entity_poly.pdbx_seq_one_letter_code
_entity_poly.pdbx_strand_id
1 'polypeptide(L)'
;MENFNQTHAETDYLLSYPDENRFDAEQEGRFLARKAESPQEIELLAVVNGRVVGTAGIDAVGTKYKVAHRAEFGISVLKEYWGLGIGRALMEACIRCARDAGFVQLELSVVADNARAVAMYQRAGFAEYGRNPKGFRSRTAGFQEVVFMRLEL
;
A
#
# COMPACT_ATOMS: atom_id res chain seq x y z
N MET A 1 6.05 0.19 13.62
CA MET A 1 7.08 -0.89 13.54
C MET A 1 6.52 -2.28 13.79
N GLU A 2 5.93 -2.56 14.96
CA GLU A 2 5.40 -3.90 15.28
C GLU A 2 4.40 -4.41 14.22
N ASN A 3 3.42 -3.59 13.87
CA ASN A 3 2.44 -3.93 12.82
C ASN A 3 3.12 -4.18 11.46
N PHE A 4 4.06 -3.33 11.06
CA PHE A 4 4.80 -3.51 9.81
C PHE A 4 5.53 -4.85 9.76
N ASN A 5 6.34 -5.16 10.79
CA ASN A 5 7.09 -6.41 10.84
C ASN A 5 6.16 -7.64 10.85
N GLN A 6 5.04 -7.55 11.58
CA GLN A 6 4.08 -8.65 11.65
C GLN A 6 3.38 -8.87 10.30
N THR A 7 2.88 -7.82 9.65
CA THR A 7 2.22 -7.96 8.33
C THR A 7 3.17 -8.54 7.28
N HIS A 8 4.45 -8.15 7.30
CA HIS A 8 5.46 -8.66 6.36
C HIS A 8 5.92 -10.09 6.70
N ALA A 9 5.73 -10.55 7.93
CA ALA A 9 5.98 -11.94 8.31
C ALA A 9 4.82 -12.89 7.95
N GLU A 10 3.59 -12.37 7.88
CA GLU A 10 2.37 -13.17 7.69
C GLU A 10 2.06 -13.49 6.23
N THR A 11 2.71 -12.82 5.28
CA THR A 11 2.44 -12.97 3.85
C THR A 11 3.68 -12.76 2.99
N ASP A 12 3.75 -13.47 1.87
CA ASP A 12 4.80 -13.35 0.86
C ASP A 12 4.39 -12.41 -0.31
N TYR A 13 3.37 -11.57 -0.09
CA TYR A 13 2.84 -10.66 -1.11
C TYR A 13 3.31 -9.21 -0.97
N LEU A 14 4.00 -8.87 0.11
CA LEU A 14 4.55 -7.54 0.36
C LEU A 14 5.99 -7.43 -0.16
N LEU A 15 6.42 -6.19 -0.42
CA LEU A 15 7.69 -5.91 -1.10
C LEU A 15 8.93 -6.36 -0.31
N SER A 16 8.88 -6.29 1.03
CA SER A 16 10.06 -6.54 1.88
C SER A 16 9.79 -7.62 2.93
N TYR A 17 10.86 -8.22 3.40
CA TYR A 17 10.83 -9.13 4.55
C TYR A 17 11.09 -8.37 5.86
N PRO A 18 10.64 -8.89 7.03
CA PRO A 18 10.84 -8.22 8.31
C PRO A 18 12.30 -7.94 8.64
N ASP A 19 13.22 -8.81 8.23
CA ASP A 19 14.67 -8.67 8.45
C ASP A 19 15.32 -7.58 7.55
N GLU A 20 14.62 -7.11 6.54
CA GLU A 20 15.04 -6.00 5.68
C GLU A 20 14.59 -4.64 6.22
N ASN A 21 13.66 -4.63 7.17
CA ASN A 21 13.21 -3.41 7.82
C ASN A 21 14.28 -2.88 8.76
N ARG A 22 14.88 -1.76 8.36
CA ARG A 22 15.93 -1.07 9.11
C ARG A 22 15.42 0.18 9.85
N PHE A 23 14.13 0.46 9.80
CA PHE A 23 13.56 1.58 10.54
C PHE A 23 13.60 1.30 12.04
N ASP A 24 14.21 2.21 12.79
CA ASP A 24 14.00 2.31 14.22
C ASP A 24 12.78 3.20 14.55
N ALA A 25 12.40 3.27 15.81
CA ALA A 25 11.22 4.03 16.23
C ALA A 25 11.33 5.53 15.92
N GLU A 26 12.56 6.09 15.94
CA GLU A 26 12.79 7.48 15.63
C GLU A 26 12.62 7.77 14.13
N GLN A 27 13.13 6.89 13.29
CA GLN A 27 12.98 7.00 11.84
C GLN A 27 11.51 6.83 11.41
N GLU A 28 10.78 5.90 12.02
CA GLU A 28 9.33 5.74 11.81
C GLU A 28 8.57 7.00 12.24
N GLY A 29 8.89 7.56 13.41
CA GLY A 29 8.31 8.81 13.89
C GLY A 29 8.55 9.98 12.93
N ARG A 30 9.76 10.12 12.41
CA ARG A 30 10.09 11.15 11.39
C ARG A 30 9.33 10.94 10.09
N PHE A 31 9.20 9.71 9.64
CA PHE A 31 8.40 9.35 8.44
C PHE A 31 6.93 9.75 8.61
N LEU A 32 6.31 9.39 9.73
CA LEU A 32 4.91 9.71 10.01
C LEU A 32 4.69 11.21 10.17
N ALA A 33 5.63 11.93 10.85
CA ALA A 33 5.57 13.38 10.99
C ALA A 33 5.64 14.09 9.63
N ARG A 34 6.55 13.64 8.75
CA ARG A 34 6.65 14.17 7.38
C ARG A 34 5.34 13.97 6.61
N LYS A 35 4.73 12.80 6.70
CA LYS A 35 3.43 12.52 6.06
C LYS A 35 2.31 13.38 6.65
N ALA A 36 2.28 13.57 7.95
CA ALA A 36 1.29 14.41 8.62
C ALA A 36 1.36 15.90 8.25
N GLU A 37 2.56 16.40 7.89
CA GLU A 37 2.78 17.76 7.41
C GLU A 37 2.63 17.91 5.90
N SER A 38 2.58 16.80 5.16
CA SER A 38 2.45 16.84 3.70
C SER A 38 1.05 17.25 3.28
N PRO A 39 0.90 18.18 2.31
CA PRO A 39 -0.41 18.52 1.76
C PRO A 39 -0.97 17.45 0.81
N GLN A 40 -0.17 16.47 0.41
CA GLN A 40 -0.53 15.51 -0.64
C GLN A 40 -0.35 14.04 -0.22
N GLU A 41 0.62 13.75 0.65
CA GLU A 41 0.92 12.38 1.09
C GLU A 41 0.24 12.10 2.43
N ILE A 42 -0.23 10.87 2.63
CA ILE A 42 -0.91 10.47 3.85
C ILE A 42 -0.54 9.04 4.25
N GLU A 43 -0.55 8.77 5.55
CA GLU A 43 -0.55 7.43 6.11
C GLU A 43 -1.75 7.28 7.04
N LEU A 44 -2.63 6.34 6.73
CA LEU A 44 -3.82 6.01 7.51
C LEU A 44 -3.57 4.75 8.34
N LEU A 45 -4.07 4.77 9.55
CA LEU A 45 -3.97 3.64 10.48
C LEU A 45 -5.36 3.11 10.81
N ALA A 46 -5.55 1.80 10.72
CA ALA A 46 -6.70 1.12 11.30
C ALA A 46 -6.34 0.65 12.71
N VAL A 47 -7.11 1.09 13.70
CA VAL A 47 -6.86 0.77 15.11
C VAL A 47 -8.06 0.01 15.68
N VAL A 48 -7.80 -1.14 16.29
CA VAL A 48 -8.79 -1.96 17.00
C VAL A 48 -8.31 -2.19 18.42
N ASN A 49 -9.11 -1.81 19.41
CA ASN A 49 -8.77 -1.94 20.82
C ASN A 49 -7.38 -1.38 21.19
N GLY A 50 -7.02 -0.23 20.62
CA GLY A 50 -5.74 0.43 20.86
C GLY A 50 -4.54 -0.16 20.12
N ARG A 51 -4.73 -1.19 19.31
CA ARG A 51 -3.69 -1.82 18.49
C ARG A 51 -3.83 -1.41 17.02
N VAL A 52 -2.73 -1.03 16.38
CA VAL A 52 -2.68 -0.82 14.93
C VAL A 52 -2.78 -2.19 14.25
N VAL A 53 -3.81 -2.38 13.43
CA VAL A 53 -4.10 -3.65 12.74
C VAL A 53 -3.97 -3.56 11.23
N GLY A 54 -3.83 -2.35 10.70
CA GLY A 54 -3.60 -2.13 9.28
C GLY A 54 -3.11 -0.71 9.03
N THR A 55 -2.40 -0.54 7.92
CA THR A 55 -1.92 0.76 7.43
C THR A 55 -2.22 0.88 5.95
N ALA A 56 -2.45 2.09 5.48
CA ALA A 56 -2.52 2.40 4.06
C ALA A 56 -2.01 3.80 3.81
N GLY A 57 -1.24 3.96 2.75
CA GLY A 57 -0.61 5.23 2.43
C GLY A 57 -0.70 5.62 0.98
N ILE A 58 -0.49 6.90 0.75
CA ILE A 58 -0.33 7.51 -0.57
C ILE A 58 1.00 8.25 -0.58
N ASP A 59 1.81 7.97 -1.59
CA ASP A 59 3.07 8.63 -1.87
C ASP A 59 3.03 9.24 -3.27
N ALA A 60 3.48 10.48 -3.41
CA ALA A 60 3.62 11.10 -4.73
C ALA A 60 4.69 10.36 -5.55
N VAL A 61 4.40 10.03 -6.82
CA VAL A 61 5.38 9.41 -7.73
C VAL A 61 6.61 10.31 -7.92
N GLY A 62 6.41 11.61 -7.85
CA GLY A 62 7.50 12.58 -7.88
C GLY A 62 6.99 14.02 -7.94
N THR A 63 7.90 14.95 -7.72
CA THR A 63 7.59 16.39 -7.66
C THR A 63 7.70 17.12 -9.00
N LYS A 64 8.28 16.46 -10.02
CA LYS A 64 8.42 17.09 -11.34
C LYS A 64 7.07 17.17 -12.04
N TYR A 65 6.78 18.27 -12.70
CA TYR A 65 5.50 18.57 -13.34
C TYR A 65 4.92 17.41 -14.17
N LYS A 66 5.75 16.68 -14.92
CA LYS A 66 5.30 15.57 -15.78
C LYS A 66 4.77 14.35 -15.02
N VAL A 67 5.06 14.21 -13.74
CA VAL A 67 4.65 13.06 -12.90
C VAL A 67 3.91 13.48 -11.64
N ALA A 68 3.84 14.77 -11.33
CA ALA A 68 3.25 15.30 -10.09
C ALA A 68 1.75 15.01 -9.93
N HIS A 69 1.07 14.62 -11.02
CA HIS A 69 -0.35 14.23 -11.02
C HIS A 69 -0.59 12.77 -10.60
N ARG A 70 0.47 12.00 -10.34
CA ARG A 70 0.44 10.56 -10.05
C ARG A 70 0.82 10.28 -8.61
N ALA A 71 0.12 9.37 -7.98
CA ALA A 71 0.45 8.86 -6.66
C ALA A 71 0.48 7.33 -6.65
N GLU A 72 1.28 6.77 -5.76
CA GLU A 72 1.32 5.35 -5.46
C GLU A 72 0.52 5.05 -4.19
N PHE A 73 -0.18 3.93 -4.18
CA PHE A 73 -0.97 3.43 -3.08
C PHE A 73 -0.36 2.15 -2.53
N GLY A 74 -0.22 2.09 -1.22
CA GLY A 74 0.18 0.90 -0.49
C GLY A 74 -0.77 0.58 0.66
N ILE A 75 -0.95 -0.71 0.96
CA ILE A 75 -1.80 -1.17 2.06
C ILE A 75 -1.28 -2.47 2.65
N SER A 76 -1.36 -2.59 3.96
CA SER A 76 -1.17 -3.84 4.67
C SER A 76 -2.17 -3.98 5.81
N VAL A 77 -2.64 -5.20 6.07
CA VAL A 77 -3.56 -5.53 7.17
C VAL A 77 -3.12 -6.85 7.78
N LEU A 78 -3.08 -6.92 9.11
CA LEU A 78 -2.78 -8.15 9.84
C LEU A 78 -3.74 -9.27 9.40
N LYS A 79 -3.20 -10.47 9.21
CA LYS A 79 -3.92 -11.62 8.66
C LYS A 79 -5.18 -11.98 9.47
N GLU A 80 -5.11 -11.90 10.79
CA GLU A 80 -6.24 -12.15 11.68
C GLU A 80 -7.43 -11.20 11.49
N TYR A 81 -7.18 -10.04 10.86
CA TYR A 81 -8.19 -9.01 10.56
C TYR A 81 -8.64 -9.00 9.09
N TRP A 82 -8.24 -9.99 8.30
CA TRP A 82 -8.69 -10.10 6.94
C TRP A 82 -10.18 -10.48 6.86
N GLY A 83 -10.89 -10.01 5.84
CA GLY A 83 -12.30 -10.31 5.63
C GLY A 83 -13.27 -9.47 6.45
N LEU A 84 -12.77 -8.57 7.30
CA LEU A 84 -13.59 -7.70 8.15
C LEU A 84 -13.89 -6.34 7.54
N GLY A 85 -13.47 -6.09 6.28
CA GLY A 85 -13.72 -4.82 5.58
C GLY A 85 -12.68 -3.73 5.87
N ILE A 86 -11.69 -3.95 6.73
CA ILE A 86 -10.67 -2.95 7.11
C ILE A 86 -9.87 -2.50 5.90
N GLY A 87 -9.38 -3.43 5.08
CA GLY A 87 -8.62 -3.09 3.88
C GLY A 87 -9.42 -2.26 2.89
N ARG A 88 -10.70 -2.58 2.71
CA ARG A 88 -11.61 -1.81 1.87
C ARG A 88 -11.80 -0.39 2.41
N ALA A 89 -12.06 -0.23 3.70
CA ALA A 89 -12.25 1.08 4.32
C ALA A 89 -11.01 1.97 4.22
N LEU A 90 -9.82 1.41 4.46
CA LEU A 90 -8.55 2.11 4.29
C LEU A 90 -8.33 2.55 2.84
N MET A 91 -8.56 1.66 1.87
CA MET A 91 -8.41 1.97 0.44
C MET A 91 -9.39 3.06 0.00
N GLU A 92 -10.67 2.98 0.36
CA GLU A 92 -11.67 4.00 0.03
C GLU A 92 -11.32 5.36 0.64
N ALA A 93 -10.78 5.38 1.86
CA ALA A 93 -10.29 6.61 2.48
C ALA A 93 -9.08 7.19 1.75
N CYS A 94 -8.10 6.36 1.37
CA CYS A 94 -6.96 6.80 0.55
C CYS A 94 -7.39 7.35 -0.81
N ILE A 95 -8.36 6.73 -1.48
CA ILE A 95 -8.88 7.22 -2.77
C ILE A 95 -9.50 8.62 -2.60
N ARG A 96 -10.27 8.85 -1.52
CA ARG A 96 -10.81 10.19 -1.23
C ARG A 96 -9.70 11.21 -0.99
N CYS A 97 -8.72 10.86 -0.14
CA CYS A 97 -7.59 11.74 0.13
C CYS A 97 -6.78 12.07 -1.13
N ALA A 98 -6.57 11.09 -2.02
CA ALA A 98 -5.86 11.31 -3.28
C ALA A 98 -6.59 12.30 -4.20
N ARG A 99 -7.92 12.21 -4.28
CA ARG A 99 -8.76 13.18 -5.02
C ARG A 99 -8.67 14.58 -4.41
N ASP A 100 -8.80 14.67 -3.10
CA ASP A 100 -8.77 15.95 -2.37
C ASP A 100 -7.37 16.61 -2.48
N ALA A 101 -6.30 15.81 -2.54
CA ALA A 101 -4.94 16.27 -2.77
C ALA A 101 -4.65 16.71 -4.22
N GLY A 102 -5.60 16.48 -5.15
CA GLY A 102 -5.50 16.90 -6.54
C GLY A 102 -4.73 15.93 -7.45
N PHE A 103 -4.50 14.70 -7.01
CA PHE A 103 -3.97 13.67 -7.90
C PHE A 103 -5.01 13.27 -8.95
N VAL A 104 -4.55 12.92 -10.14
CA VAL A 104 -5.39 12.50 -11.26
C VAL A 104 -5.38 10.97 -11.41
N GLN A 105 -4.32 10.33 -10.93
CA GLN A 105 -4.11 8.90 -11.07
C GLN A 105 -3.50 8.32 -9.80
N LEU A 106 -4.08 7.22 -9.34
CA LEU A 106 -3.56 6.40 -8.23
C LEU A 106 -3.10 5.05 -8.79
N GLU A 107 -1.88 4.67 -8.47
CA GLU A 107 -1.23 3.48 -8.99
C GLU A 107 -0.90 2.50 -7.86
N LEU A 108 -0.84 1.22 -8.19
CA LEU A 108 -0.34 0.19 -7.29
C LEU A 108 0.29 -0.96 -8.07
N SER A 109 1.12 -1.73 -7.37
CA SER A 109 1.57 -3.04 -7.82
C SER A 109 1.13 -4.12 -6.83
N VAL A 110 0.76 -5.28 -7.34
CA VAL A 110 0.27 -6.40 -6.54
C VAL A 110 0.75 -7.72 -7.12
N VAL A 111 1.12 -8.67 -6.25
CA VAL A 111 1.45 -10.04 -6.69
C VAL A 111 0.20 -10.70 -7.28
N ALA A 112 0.32 -11.27 -8.48
CA ALA A 112 -0.80 -11.84 -9.23
C ALA A 112 -1.55 -12.94 -8.45
N ASP A 113 -0.82 -13.74 -7.67
CA ASP A 113 -1.39 -14.81 -6.84
C ASP A 113 -2.19 -14.30 -5.64
N ASN A 114 -2.06 -13.01 -5.29
CA ASN A 114 -2.89 -12.36 -4.29
C ASN A 114 -4.28 -12.01 -4.87
N ALA A 115 -5.02 -13.05 -5.28
CA ALA A 115 -6.32 -12.91 -5.95
C ALA A 115 -7.32 -12.09 -5.15
N ARG A 116 -7.23 -12.14 -3.82
CA ARG A 116 -8.09 -11.36 -2.93
C ARG A 116 -7.85 -9.86 -3.04
N ALA A 117 -6.58 -9.43 -3.03
CA ALA A 117 -6.22 -8.03 -3.17
C ALA A 117 -6.56 -7.54 -4.60
N VAL A 118 -6.21 -8.32 -5.63
CA VAL A 118 -6.56 -8.00 -7.02
C VAL A 118 -8.06 -7.77 -7.18
N ALA A 119 -8.90 -8.68 -6.65
CA ALA A 119 -10.36 -8.53 -6.71
C ALA A 119 -10.87 -7.31 -5.93
N MET A 120 -10.25 -6.97 -4.81
CA MET A 120 -10.58 -5.76 -4.05
C MET A 120 -10.28 -4.49 -4.85
N TYR A 121 -9.12 -4.41 -5.49
CA TYR A 121 -8.73 -3.28 -6.33
C TYR A 121 -9.62 -3.15 -7.57
N GLN A 122 -9.92 -4.25 -8.25
CA GLN A 122 -10.84 -4.25 -9.40
C GLN A 122 -12.23 -3.72 -9.03
N ARG A 123 -12.78 -4.15 -7.88
CA ARG A 123 -14.08 -3.66 -7.39
C ARG A 123 -14.06 -2.17 -7.05
N ALA A 124 -12.91 -1.62 -6.68
CA ALA A 124 -12.73 -0.19 -6.45
C ALA A 124 -12.54 0.63 -7.74
N GLY A 125 -12.43 -0.04 -8.89
CA GLY A 125 -12.28 0.58 -10.20
C GLY A 125 -10.84 0.62 -10.72
N PHE A 126 -9.87 0.02 -10.02
CA PHE A 126 -8.53 -0.12 -10.57
C PHE A 126 -8.52 -1.05 -11.79
N ALA A 127 -7.88 -0.61 -12.86
CA ALA A 127 -7.66 -1.38 -14.07
C ALA A 127 -6.20 -1.81 -14.18
N GLU A 128 -6.00 -3.06 -14.59
CA GLU A 128 -4.66 -3.55 -14.93
C GLU A 128 -4.15 -2.84 -16.18
N TYR A 129 -2.87 -2.41 -16.17
CA TYR A 129 -2.23 -1.82 -17.33
C TYR A 129 -0.89 -2.49 -17.71
N GLY A 130 -0.44 -3.47 -16.94
CA GLY A 130 0.76 -4.22 -17.26
C GLY A 130 1.07 -5.31 -16.26
N ARG A 131 2.00 -6.20 -16.64
CA ARG A 131 2.50 -7.30 -15.81
C ARG A 131 4.00 -7.45 -15.96
N ASN A 132 4.64 -7.87 -14.87
CA ASN A 132 6.03 -8.31 -14.88
C ASN A 132 6.10 -9.75 -14.33
N PRO A 133 6.37 -10.76 -15.19
CA PRO A 133 6.40 -12.18 -14.76
C PRO A 133 7.46 -12.49 -13.69
N LYS A 134 8.46 -11.65 -13.55
CA LYS A 134 9.53 -11.77 -12.56
C LYS A 134 9.65 -10.49 -11.72
N GLY A 135 8.52 -9.90 -11.37
CA GLY A 135 8.47 -8.63 -10.66
C GLY A 135 9.02 -8.72 -9.25
N PHE A 136 8.72 -9.80 -8.53
CA PHE A 136 9.31 -10.11 -7.23
C PHE A 136 10.07 -11.43 -7.28
N ARG A 137 10.98 -11.61 -6.32
CA ARG A 137 11.65 -12.87 -6.06
C ARG A 137 11.40 -13.26 -4.61
N SER A 138 10.52 -14.23 -4.41
CA SER A 138 10.26 -14.81 -3.10
C SER A 138 11.41 -15.72 -2.67
N ARG A 139 11.68 -15.74 -1.37
CA ARG A 139 12.65 -16.67 -0.75
C ARG A 139 12.15 -18.12 -0.77
N THR A 140 10.84 -18.32 -0.87
CA THR A 140 10.19 -19.64 -0.78
C THR A 140 9.52 -20.08 -2.07
N ALA A 141 8.89 -19.16 -2.82
CA ALA A 141 8.10 -19.46 -4.02
C ALA A 141 8.82 -19.18 -5.35
N GLY A 142 10.05 -18.64 -5.33
CA GLY A 142 10.78 -18.26 -6.54
C GLY A 142 10.28 -16.93 -7.12
N PHE A 143 10.22 -16.81 -8.46
CA PHE A 143 9.74 -15.57 -9.08
C PHE A 143 8.21 -15.48 -8.99
N GLN A 144 7.74 -14.28 -8.64
CA GLN A 144 6.33 -13.94 -8.58
C GLN A 144 5.99 -12.90 -9.65
N GLU A 145 4.90 -13.14 -10.37
CA GLU A 145 4.35 -12.16 -11.29
C GLU A 145 3.74 -10.99 -10.51
N VAL A 146 4.07 -9.78 -10.93
CA VAL A 146 3.50 -8.54 -10.40
C VAL A 146 2.58 -7.91 -11.44
N VAL A 147 1.38 -7.57 -11.02
CA VAL A 147 0.37 -6.86 -11.81
C VAL A 147 0.43 -5.38 -11.43
N PHE A 148 0.50 -4.52 -12.43
CA PHE A 148 0.42 -3.06 -12.27
C PHE A 148 -1.01 -2.61 -12.54
N MET A 149 -1.58 -1.90 -11.58
CA MET A 149 -2.96 -1.42 -11.67
C MET A 149 -3.02 0.10 -11.44
N ARG A 150 -4.00 0.76 -12.06
CA ARG A 150 -4.23 2.19 -11.88
C ARG A 150 -5.72 2.50 -11.77
N LEU A 151 -6.03 3.57 -11.05
CA LEU A 151 -7.35 4.18 -10.94
C LEU A 151 -7.25 5.63 -11.40
N GLU A 152 -8.11 6.03 -12.32
CA GLU A 152 -8.32 7.45 -12.65
C GLU A 152 -9.24 8.07 -11.59
N LEU A 153 -8.80 9.20 -11.02
CA LEU A 153 -9.44 9.84 -9.87
C LEU A 153 -10.45 10.91 -10.25
#